data_440337a73bb53f2cd36a0f61fec46e41
#
_entry.id   440337a73bb53f2cd36a0f61fec46e41
#
_cell.length_a   1.000
_cell.length_b   1.000
_cell.length_c   1.000
_cell.angle_alpha   90.00
_cell.angle_beta   90.00
_cell.angle_gamma   90.00
#
_symmetry.space_group_name_H-M   'P 1'
#
loop_
_entity.id
_entity.type
_entity.pdbx_description
1 polymer ?
#
loop_
_entity_poly.entity_id
_entity_poly.type
_entity_poly.pdbx_seq_one_letter_code
_entity_poly.pdbx_strand_id
1 'polypeptide(L)'
;MFLRSLISPVCLGFSVVALTFTSAHAQTHIHKTTGVKTPHHQAAPGKSPSTRAYEAAMEKMHHDMRVPLSGNADVDFARQMIPHHQAAVDMAKIQLKHGRDERLKKFNEWIIFAQELEIAYMKHWLVRRDNGAEIQGAKDY
;
A
#
# COMPACT_ATOMS: atom_id res chain seq x y z
N MET A 1 -36.17 54.30 -27.81
CA MET A 1 -35.65 53.56 -28.99
C MET A 1 -35.31 52.15 -28.50
N PHE A 2 -36.23 51.20 -28.72
CA PHE A 2 -36.23 49.84 -28.10
C PHE A 2 -35.48 48.90 -29.05
N LEU A 3 -34.47 48.22 -28.54
CA LEU A 3 -33.87 47.11 -29.28
C LEU A 3 -34.17 45.79 -28.52
N ARG A 4 -35.14 45.05 -29.06
CA ARG A 4 -35.50 43.69 -28.58
C ARG A 4 -34.44 42.71 -29.11
N SER A 5 -33.72 42.08 -28.20
CA SER A 5 -32.86 40.95 -28.52
C SER A 5 -33.67 39.65 -28.41
N LEU A 6 -33.79 38.95 -29.53
CA LEU A 6 -34.43 37.64 -29.68
C LEU A 6 -33.51 36.54 -29.13
N ILE A 7 -33.92 35.91 -28.04
CA ILE A 7 -33.25 34.70 -27.53
C ILE A 7 -34.01 33.51 -28.06
N SER A 8 -33.38 32.72 -28.95
CA SER A 8 -33.90 31.46 -29.42
C SER A 8 -33.63 30.36 -28.36
N PRO A 9 -34.62 29.51 -28.06
CA PRO A 9 -34.36 28.34 -27.21
C PRO A 9 -33.73 27.21 -28.02
N VAL A 10 -32.50 26.85 -27.72
CA VAL A 10 -31.87 25.61 -28.21
C VAL A 10 -32.38 24.46 -27.36
N CYS A 11 -33.24 23.62 -27.94
CA CYS A 11 -33.68 22.38 -27.36
C CYS A 11 -32.49 21.41 -27.38
N LEU A 12 -31.79 21.21 -26.25
CA LEU A 12 -30.87 20.09 -26.07
C LEU A 12 -31.67 18.83 -25.74
N GLY A 13 -31.75 17.93 -26.73
CA GLY A 13 -32.31 16.59 -26.56
C GLY A 13 -31.37 15.75 -25.68
N PHE A 14 -31.82 15.41 -24.48
CA PHE A 14 -31.14 14.39 -23.66
C PHE A 14 -31.48 13.03 -24.22
N SER A 15 -30.53 12.43 -24.97
CA SER A 15 -30.56 11.01 -25.31
C SER A 15 -30.15 10.19 -24.09
N VAL A 16 -31.14 9.57 -23.45
CA VAL A 16 -30.90 8.57 -22.41
C VAL A 16 -30.36 7.31 -23.07
N VAL A 17 -29.07 7.08 -22.99
CA VAL A 17 -28.44 5.80 -23.35
C VAL A 17 -28.67 4.86 -22.17
N ALA A 18 -29.63 3.95 -22.35
CA ALA A 18 -29.82 2.82 -21.42
C ALA A 18 -28.66 1.84 -21.57
N LEU A 19 -27.71 1.85 -20.62
CA LEU A 19 -26.71 0.80 -20.50
C LEU A 19 -27.41 -0.47 -19.98
N THR A 20 -27.65 -1.42 -20.85
CA THR A 20 -28.03 -2.78 -20.48
C THR A 20 -26.79 -3.51 -19.95
N PHE A 21 -26.74 -3.74 -18.65
CA PHE A 21 -25.75 -4.63 -18.06
C PHE A 21 -26.07 -6.07 -18.47
N THR A 22 -25.40 -6.58 -19.47
CA THR A 22 -25.34 -8.01 -19.75
C THR A 22 -24.45 -8.69 -18.72
N SER A 23 -25.04 -9.51 -17.85
CA SER A 23 -24.32 -10.37 -16.93
C SER A 23 -23.46 -11.34 -17.73
N ALA A 24 -22.15 -11.07 -17.77
CA ALA A 24 -21.20 -12.03 -18.30
C ALA A 24 -21.07 -13.20 -17.30
N HIS A 25 -21.59 -14.36 -17.69
CA HIS A 25 -21.33 -15.61 -17.01
C HIS A 25 -19.84 -15.89 -17.07
N ALA A 26 -19.20 -15.97 -15.91
CA ALA A 26 -17.81 -16.40 -15.79
C ALA A 26 -17.73 -17.88 -16.25
N GLN A 27 -17.29 -18.09 -17.47
CA GLN A 27 -16.85 -19.41 -17.92
C GLN A 27 -15.53 -19.73 -17.22
N THR A 28 -15.59 -20.72 -16.33
CA THR A 28 -14.40 -21.36 -15.77
C THR A 28 -13.65 -22.07 -16.89
N HIS A 29 -12.67 -21.40 -17.46
CA HIS A 29 -11.68 -22.05 -18.31
C HIS A 29 -10.78 -22.91 -17.43
N ILE A 30 -11.04 -24.23 -17.45
CA ILE A 30 -10.09 -25.22 -16.93
C ILE A 30 -8.89 -25.19 -17.87
N HIS A 31 -7.86 -24.43 -17.50
CA HIS A 31 -6.56 -24.55 -18.14
C HIS A 31 -5.97 -25.90 -17.78
N LYS A 32 -5.99 -26.80 -18.75
CA LYS A 32 -5.23 -28.05 -18.73
C LYS A 32 -3.75 -27.67 -18.77
N THR A 33 -3.14 -27.47 -17.60
CA THR A 33 -1.71 -27.21 -17.47
C THR A 33 -0.95 -28.48 -17.85
N THR A 34 -0.39 -28.48 -19.05
CA THR A 34 0.69 -29.39 -19.42
C THR A 34 1.84 -29.16 -18.45
N GLY A 35 2.21 -30.22 -17.73
CA GLY A 35 3.13 -30.17 -16.60
C GLY A 35 4.52 -29.65 -16.97
N VAL A 36 4.76 -28.39 -16.66
CA VAL A 36 6.10 -27.90 -16.40
C VAL A 36 6.45 -28.36 -14.98
N LYS A 37 7.24 -29.41 -14.88
CA LYS A 37 7.88 -29.83 -13.63
C LYS A 37 8.83 -28.72 -13.19
N THR A 38 8.34 -27.74 -12.44
CA THR A 38 9.20 -26.96 -11.57
C THR A 38 9.80 -27.93 -10.55
N PRO A 39 11.12 -27.91 -10.32
CA PRO A 39 11.69 -28.74 -9.27
C PRO A 39 11.14 -28.24 -7.94
N HIS A 40 10.10 -28.90 -7.44
CA HIS A 40 9.72 -28.80 -6.05
C HIS A 40 10.93 -29.31 -5.23
N HIS A 41 11.69 -28.39 -4.69
CA HIS A 41 12.54 -28.68 -3.56
C HIS A 41 11.59 -29.10 -2.43
N GLN A 42 11.37 -30.42 -2.30
CA GLN A 42 10.76 -30.98 -1.08
C GLN A 42 11.74 -30.66 0.06
N ALA A 43 11.48 -29.54 0.74
CA ALA A 43 12.14 -29.27 2.00
C ALA A 43 11.71 -30.36 2.98
N ALA A 44 12.69 -31.01 3.60
CA ALA A 44 12.52 -31.92 4.74
C ALA A 44 11.62 -31.28 5.83
N PRO A 45 11.01 -32.06 6.75
CA PRO A 45 9.99 -31.58 7.70
C PRO A 45 10.56 -30.54 8.68
N GLY A 46 10.58 -29.29 8.27
CA GLY A 46 11.00 -28.12 9.02
C GLY A 46 10.89 -26.87 8.17
N LYS A 47 10.40 -25.78 8.76
CA LYS A 47 10.28 -24.49 8.08
C LYS A 47 11.66 -24.01 7.60
N SER A 48 11.73 -23.46 6.37
CA SER A 48 12.97 -22.88 5.86
C SER A 48 13.47 -21.70 6.73
N PRO A 49 14.76 -21.36 6.68
CA PRO A 49 15.25 -20.17 7.39
C PRO A 49 14.52 -18.87 7.01
N SER A 50 14.16 -18.70 5.74
CA SER A 50 13.39 -17.54 5.27
C SER A 50 11.96 -17.56 5.81
N THR A 51 11.28 -18.71 5.83
CA THR A 51 9.93 -18.84 6.41
C THR A 51 9.92 -18.42 7.88
N ARG A 52 10.88 -18.94 8.68
CA ARG A 52 10.99 -18.55 10.09
C ARG A 52 11.25 -17.05 10.26
N ALA A 53 12.09 -16.47 9.40
CA ALA A 53 12.40 -15.05 9.45
C ALA A 53 11.18 -14.19 9.13
N TYR A 54 10.38 -14.55 8.11
CA TYR A 54 9.13 -13.84 7.80
C TYR A 54 8.10 -13.97 8.91
N GLU A 55 7.92 -15.15 9.47
CA GLU A 55 6.99 -15.36 10.61
C GLU A 55 7.38 -14.49 11.81
N ALA A 56 8.67 -14.43 12.15
CA ALA A 56 9.16 -13.59 13.24
C ALA A 56 8.95 -12.08 12.95
N ALA A 57 9.17 -11.64 11.71
CA ALA A 57 8.92 -10.26 11.31
C ALA A 57 7.43 -9.90 11.39
N MET A 58 6.54 -10.81 11.00
CA MET A 58 5.09 -10.61 11.10
C MET A 58 4.63 -10.56 12.56
N GLU A 59 5.13 -11.46 13.42
CA GLU A 59 4.81 -11.45 14.85
C GLU A 59 5.27 -10.15 15.52
N LYS A 60 6.50 -9.72 15.22
CA LYS A 60 7.02 -8.44 15.69
C LYS A 60 6.14 -7.27 15.24
N MET A 61 5.74 -7.21 13.96
CA MET A 61 4.84 -6.18 13.44
C MET A 61 3.53 -6.15 14.22
N HIS A 62 2.89 -7.31 14.41
CA HIS A 62 1.63 -7.40 15.15
C HIS A 62 1.77 -6.95 16.61
N HIS A 63 2.91 -7.22 17.23
CA HIS A 63 3.21 -6.74 18.57
C HIS A 63 3.37 -5.21 18.58
N ASP A 64 4.20 -4.67 17.69
CA ASP A 64 4.59 -3.27 17.67
C ASP A 64 3.44 -2.34 17.21
N MET A 65 2.48 -2.87 16.45
CA MET A 65 1.28 -2.14 16.04
C MET A 65 0.21 -2.03 17.15
N ARG A 66 0.39 -2.68 18.31
CA ARG A 66 -0.51 -2.54 19.46
C ARG A 66 -0.26 -1.24 20.23
N VAL A 67 -0.27 -0.12 19.51
CA VAL A 67 -0.07 1.20 20.11
C VAL A 67 -1.40 1.72 20.64
N PRO A 68 -1.48 2.20 21.89
CA PRO A 68 -2.68 2.85 22.41
C PRO A 68 -3.06 4.06 21.55
N LEU A 69 -4.34 4.14 21.18
CA LEU A 69 -4.86 5.27 20.43
C LEU A 69 -4.99 6.50 21.34
N SER A 70 -4.57 7.64 20.85
CA SER A 70 -4.60 8.93 21.57
C SER A 70 -5.94 9.68 21.38
N GLY A 71 -6.73 9.28 20.39
CA GLY A 71 -7.94 9.99 19.93
C GLY A 71 -7.63 11.14 18.98
N ASN A 72 -6.37 11.38 18.64
CA ASN A 72 -5.97 12.29 17.59
C ASN A 72 -5.53 11.52 16.34
N ALA A 73 -6.28 11.66 15.26
CA ALA A 73 -6.10 10.87 14.04
C ALA A 73 -4.69 11.00 13.44
N ASP A 74 -4.07 12.18 13.48
CA ASP A 74 -2.74 12.40 12.90
C ASP A 74 -1.66 11.70 13.74
N VAL A 75 -1.78 11.80 15.07
CA VAL A 75 -0.85 11.13 16.00
C VAL A 75 -1.01 9.62 15.90
N ASP A 76 -2.25 9.14 15.87
CA ASP A 76 -2.56 7.72 15.82
C ASP A 76 -2.10 7.11 14.49
N PHE A 77 -2.25 7.84 13.38
CA PHE A 77 -1.69 7.48 12.08
C PHE A 77 -0.17 7.32 12.14
N ALA A 78 0.55 8.36 12.59
CA ALA A 78 2.00 8.34 12.61
C ALA A 78 2.56 7.24 13.52
N ARG A 79 1.96 7.05 14.70
CA ARG A 79 2.39 6.03 15.67
C ARG A 79 2.17 4.61 15.17
N GLN A 80 1.12 4.36 14.41
CA GLN A 80 0.86 3.04 13.84
C GLN A 80 1.65 2.80 12.55
N MET A 81 1.82 3.85 11.73
CA MET A 81 2.49 3.72 10.44
C MET A 81 4.00 3.49 10.58
N ILE A 82 4.63 4.03 11.63
CA ILE A 82 6.05 3.77 11.91
C ILE A 82 6.36 2.27 12.05
N PRO A 83 5.71 1.50 12.93
CA PRO A 83 5.97 0.05 13.02
C PRO A 83 5.52 -0.71 11.77
N HIS A 84 4.49 -0.27 11.07
CA HIS A 84 4.07 -0.86 9.80
C HIS A 84 5.17 -0.75 8.73
N HIS A 85 5.76 0.44 8.58
CA HIS A 85 6.86 0.69 7.66
C HIS A 85 8.13 -0.07 8.09
N GLN A 86 8.40 -0.15 9.38
CA GLN A 86 9.52 -0.95 9.88
C GLN A 86 9.38 -2.42 9.49
N ALA A 87 8.17 -2.98 9.54
CA ALA A 87 7.93 -4.34 9.09
C ALA A 87 8.21 -4.54 7.60
N ALA A 88 7.87 -3.56 6.75
CA ALA A 88 8.21 -3.60 5.34
C ALA A 88 9.73 -3.60 5.12
N VAL A 89 10.49 -2.80 5.87
CA VAL A 89 11.96 -2.79 5.87
C VAL A 89 12.51 -4.16 6.29
N ASP A 90 11.99 -4.74 7.38
CA ASP A 90 12.42 -6.03 7.90
C ASP A 90 12.15 -7.16 6.87
N MET A 91 10.98 -7.17 6.23
CA MET A 91 10.64 -8.13 5.16
C MET A 91 11.52 -7.95 3.92
N ALA A 92 11.83 -6.71 3.52
CA ALA A 92 12.73 -6.43 2.41
C ALA A 92 14.15 -6.95 2.70
N LYS A 93 14.67 -6.76 3.91
CA LYS A 93 15.96 -7.29 4.35
C LYS A 93 15.99 -8.83 4.33
N ILE A 94 14.91 -9.50 4.71
CA ILE A 94 14.78 -10.96 4.61
C ILE A 94 14.84 -11.41 3.15
N GLN A 95 14.16 -10.72 2.26
CA GLN A 95 14.19 -11.03 0.82
C GLN A 95 15.60 -10.83 0.24
N LEU A 96 16.30 -9.75 0.59
CA LEU A 96 17.68 -9.53 0.16
C LEU A 96 18.61 -10.68 0.60
N LYS A 97 18.40 -11.18 1.81
CA LYS A 97 19.23 -12.26 2.39
C LYS A 97 18.94 -13.63 1.78
N HIS A 98 17.68 -13.94 1.51
CA HIS A 98 17.23 -15.29 1.17
C HIS A 98 16.72 -15.43 -0.27
N GLY A 99 16.36 -14.32 -0.91
CA GLY A 99 15.86 -14.29 -2.29
C GLY A 99 16.95 -14.52 -3.32
N ARG A 100 16.52 -14.91 -4.54
CA ARG A 100 17.41 -15.19 -5.67
C ARG A 100 17.11 -14.32 -6.90
N ASP A 101 15.95 -13.64 -6.93
CA ASP A 101 15.59 -12.76 -8.05
C ASP A 101 16.26 -11.41 -7.88
N GLU A 102 17.20 -11.09 -8.75
CA GLU A 102 17.99 -9.85 -8.68
C GLU A 102 17.15 -8.58 -8.94
N ARG A 103 16.06 -8.68 -9.72
CA ARG A 103 15.16 -7.54 -9.95
C ARG A 103 14.37 -7.24 -8.67
N LEU A 104 13.92 -8.29 -7.99
CA LEU A 104 13.22 -8.14 -6.71
C LEU A 104 14.17 -7.64 -5.61
N LYS A 105 15.45 -8.03 -5.61
CA LYS A 105 16.44 -7.47 -4.69
C LYS A 105 16.62 -5.96 -4.89
N LYS A 106 16.81 -5.51 -6.13
CA LYS A 106 16.91 -4.07 -6.44
C LYS A 106 15.66 -3.29 -6.01
N PHE A 107 14.49 -3.88 -6.21
CA PHE A 107 13.23 -3.29 -5.76
C PHE A 107 13.17 -3.20 -4.23
N ASN A 108 13.64 -4.22 -3.50
CA ASN A 108 13.67 -4.19 -2.04
C ASN A 108 14.71 -3.21 -1.46
N GLU A 109 15.82 -2.98 -2.13
CA GLU A 109 16.74 -1.89 -1.77
C GLU A 109 16.06 -0.52 -1.82
N TRP A 110 15.26 -0.29 -2.88
CA TRP A 110 14.45 0.92 -2.99
C TRP A 110 13.37 1.00 -1.91
N ILE A 111 12.68 -0.11 -1.59
CA ILE A 111 11.69 -0.15 -0.49
C ILE A 111 12.35 0.26 0.82
N ILE A 112 13.52 -0.31 1.15
CA ILE A 112 14.22 0.03 2.39
C ILE A 112 14.48 1.53 2.46
N PHE A 113 15.04 2.11 1.39
CA PHE A 113 15.33 3.55 1.34
C PHE A 113 14.07 4.40 1.54
N ALA A 114 13.00 4.11 0.80
CA ALA A 114 11.76 4.89 0.86
C ALA A 114 11.10 4.79 2.24
N GLN A 115 10.99 3.57 2.79
CA GLN A 115 10.35 3.35 4.08
C GLN A 115 11.15 3.96 5.25
N GLU A 116 12.48 3.89 5.21
CA GLU A 116 13.33 4.51 6.24
C GLU A 116 13.20 6.05 6.22
N LEU A 117 13.06 6.66 5.03
CA LEU A 117 12.80 8.10 4.89
C LEU A 117 11.44 8.50 5.48
N GLU A 118 10.38 7.74 5.18
CA GLU A 118 9.04 7.98 5.69
C GLU A 118 8.96 7.79 7.22
N ILE A 119 9.64 6.77 7.76
CA ILE A 119 9.78 6.58 9.21
C ILE A 119 10.46 7.79 9.85
N ALA A 120 11.55 8.29 9.27
CA ALA A 120 12.26 9.45 9.79
C ALA A 120 11.37 10.69 9.79
N TYR A 121 10.60 10.91 8.70
CA TYR A 121 9.65 12.02 8.62
C TYR A 121 8.58 11.94 9.72
N MET A 122 7.93 10.80 9.89
CA MET A 122 6.88 10.63 10.90
C MET A 122 7.42 10.79 12.33
N LYS A 123 8.60 10.26 12.63
CA LYS A 123 9.26 10.44 13.93
C LYS A 123 9.57 11.91 14.20
N HIS A 124 10.12 12.61 13.21
CA HIS A 124 10.41 14.04 13.34
C HIS A 124 9.12 14.86 13.53
N TRP A 125 8.06 14.53 12.79
CA TRP A 125 6.76 15.18 12.94
C TRP A 125 6.19 15.01 14.35
N LEU A 126 6.23 13.80 14.93
CA LEU A 126 5.78 13.54 16.30
C LEU A 126 6.57 14.36 17.33
N VAL A 127 7.90 14.38 17.22
CA VAL A 127 8.76 15.16 18.13
C VAL A 127 8.43 16.65 18.08
N ARG A 128 8.24 17.23 16.88
CA ARG A 128 7.89 18.65 16.75
C ARG A 128 6.52 18.96 17.35
N ARG A 129 5.55 18.09 17.16
CA ARG A 129 4.23 18.22 17.73
C ARG A 129 4.25 18.14 19.26
N ASP A 130 4.96 17.18 19.84
CA ASP A 130 5.06 17.01 21.29
C ASP A 130 5.77 18.21 21.96
N ASN A 131 6.66 18.88 21.24
CA ASN A 131 7.33 20.10 21.69
C ASN A 131 6.50 21.39 21.48
N GLY A 132 5.22 21.29 21.09
CA GLY A 132 4.33 22.44 20.84
C GLY A 132 4.70 23.26 19.60
N ALA A 133 5.60 22.78 18.75
CA ALA A 133 5.90 23.38 17.45
C ALA A 133 4.75 23.07 16.49
N GLU A 134 3.82 24.01 16.36
CA GLU A 134 2.79 23.97 15.33
C GLU A 134 3.48 23.87 13.95
N ILE A 135 3.13 22.86 13.16
CA ILE A 135 3.66 22.73 11.80
C ILE A 135 2.98 23.81 10.97
N GLN A 136 3.50 25.04 11.02
CA GLN A 136 3.17 26.08 10.06
C GLN A 136 3.81 25.66 8.73
N GLY A 137 3.02 25.20 7.79
CA GLY A 137 3.48 24.84 6.45
C GLY A 137 2.84 23.62 5.81
N ALA A 138 1.88 22.96 6.47
CA ALA A 138 1.15 21.84 5.85
C ALA A 138 0.03 22.27 4.87
N LYS A 139 0.08 23.51 4.36
CA LYS A 139 -0.89 24.02 3.40
C LYS A 139 -0.52 23.85 1.94
N ASP A 140 0.66 23.28 1.66
CA ASP A 140 1.25 23.30 0.32
C ASP A 140 1.54 21.90 -0.25
N TYR A 141 0.67 20.90 0.01
CA TYR A 141 0.68 19.60 -0.70
C TYR A 141 -0.67 19.30 -1.30
#